data_03e04dffd01627f36e50b03c1a5a5069
#
_entry.id   03e04dffd01627f36e50b03c1a5a5069
#
_cell.length_a   1.000
_cell.length_b   1.000
_cell.length_c   1.000
_cell.angle_alpha   90.00
_cell.angle_beta   90.00
_cell.angle_gamma   90.00
#
_symmetry.space_group_name_H-M   'P 1'
#
loop_
_entity.id
_entity.type
_entity.pdbx_description
1 polymer ?
#
loop_
_entity_poly.entity_id
_entity_poly.type
_entity_poly.pdbx_seq_one_letter_code
_entity_poly.pdbx_strand_id
1 'polypeptide(L)'
;MALTAGIVGLPNVGKSTLFNAITQAGAESANYPFCTIDPNVGIVEVPDQRLIKLTDLVQPKKTVPTTFEFTDIAGIVKGASKGEGLGNKFLSHIREVDAICQVVRCFADDNITHVSGKVDPISDIETINLELILADLESVEKRIGRVGKMAKQKDKEAMAELEILEMLKAAFEEEKPARTVEFTEEQAKLAKSLHLLTIKPVLYVANVGEDEISDAENNEYVKRVKEFAANENAEVIVICAKIEEEIAELEGEEKEMFLQELGIEESGLDQLIRAAYHLLGLATYFTAGVQEVRAWTFVQGMKAPQCAGIIHSDFERGFIRAETVSFDDLVASGNMVAAKEAGKVRLEGKEYIVKDGDIIHFRFNV
;
A
#
# COMPACT_ATOMS: atom_id res chain seq x y z
N MET A 1 -2.57 -2.80 -14.36
CA MET A 1 -2.24 -1.50 -13.76
C MET A 1 -1.51 -1.80 -12.47
N ALA A 2 -0.50 -1.02 -12.09
CA ALA A 2 0.11 -1.10 -10.77
C ALA A 2 -0.94 -0.73 -9.71
N LEU A 3 -0.89 -1.40 -8.54
CA LEU A 3 -1.71 -1.03 -7.39
C LEU A 3 -1.07 0.17 -6.69
N THR A 4 -1.88 1.14 -6.28
CA THR A 4 -1.43 2.43 -5.74
C THR A 4 -2.04 2.72 -4.38
N ALA A 5 -1.34 3.53 -3.56
CA ALA A 5 -1.86 4.01 -2.29
C ALA A 5 -2.05 5.54 -2.33
N GLY A 6 -3.20 6.00 -1.84
CA GLY A 6 -3.51 7.42 -1.72
C GLY A 6 -3.15 7.96 -0.34
N ILE A 7 -2.39 9.07 -0.30
CA ILE A 7 -2.08 9.75 0.94
C ILE A 7 -3.16 10.77 1.22
N VAL A 8 -3.85 10.62 2.33
CA VAL A 8 -4.94 11.50 2.76
C VAL A 8 -4.67 12.07 4.15
N GLY A 9 -5.29 13.17 4.48
CA GLY A 9 -5.19 13.78 5.79
C GLY A 9 -5.92 15.12 5.84
N LEU A 10 -6.27 15.57 7.04
CA LEU A 10 -6.79 16.91 7.26
C LEU A 10 -5.69 17.95 6.99
N PRO A 11 -6.05 19.23 6.79
CA PRO A 11 -5.04 20.27 6.68
C PRO A 11 -4.11 20.34 7.90
N ASN A 12 -2.83 20.64 7.66
CA ASN A 12 -1.81 20.85 8.70
C ASN A 12 -1.48 19.61 9.55
N VAL A 13 -1.67 18.40 9.04
CA VAL A 13 -1.25 17.14 9.70
C VAL A 13 0.15 16.66 9.29
N GLY A 14 0.81 17.36 8.34
CA GLY A 14 2.12 16.97 7.79
C GLY A 14 2.05 16.20 6.47
N LYS A 15 0.86 16.10 5.86
CA LYS A 15 0.65 15.35 4.60
C LYS A 15 1.56 15.82 3.46
N SER A 16 1.65 17.12 3.22
CA SER A 16 2.48 17.68 2.14
C SER A 16 3.97 17.49 2.40
N THR A 17 4.41 17.62 3.65
CA THR A 17 5.79 17.35 4.07
C THR A 17 6.15 15.88 3.81
N LEU A 18 5.28 14.95 4.20
CA LEU A 18 5.48 13.53 3.91
C LEU A 18 5.51 13.26 2.40
N PHE A 19 4.62 13.87 1.63
CA PHE A 19 4.61 13.69 0.18
C PHE A 19 5.85 14.27 -0.49
N ASN A 20 6.39 15.39 0.01
CA ASN A 20 7.68 15.93 -0.44
C ASN A 20 8.82 14.93 -0.18
N ALA A 21 8.89 14.34 1.02
CA ALA A 21 9.87 13.29 1.33
C ALA A 21 9.77 12.10 0.37
N ILE A 22 8.56 11.65 0.05
CA ILE A 22 8.30 10.59 -0.92
C ILE A 22 8.80 10.97 -2.31
N THR A 23 8.47 12.17 -2.80
CA THR A 23 8.86 12.61 -4.15
C THR A 23 10.36 12.84 -4.26
N GLN A 24 11.00 13.30 -3.19
CA GLN A 24 12.44 13.52 -3.12
C GLN A 24 13.20 12.20 -3.11
N ALA A 25 12.80 11.24 -2.27
CA ALA A 25 13.33 9.88 -2.27
C ALA A 25 13.11 9.16 -3.62
N GLY A 26 12.06 9.53 -4.35
CA GLY A 26 11.72 8.97 -5.66
C GLY A 26 12.42 9.65 -6.85
N ALA A 27 13.18 10.72 -6.66
CA ALA A 27 13.79 11.47 -7.75
C ALA A 27 14.74 10.61 -8.62
N GLU A 28 15.41 9.63 -8.03
CA GLU A 28 16.25 8.67 -8.75
C GLU A 28 15.43 7.65 -9.54
N SER A 29 14.25 7.28 -9.04
CA SER A 29 13.35 6.31 -9.70
C SER A 29 12.65 6.88 -10.95
N ALA A 30 12.59 8.20 -11.11
CA ALA A 30 12.01 8.86 -12.29
C ALA A 30 12.74 8.54 -13.61
N ASN A 31 13.95 7.98 -13.54
CA ASN A 31 14.73 7.54 -14.69
C ASN A 31 14.32 6.15 -15.23
N TYR A 32 13.36 5.46 -14.62
CA TYR A 32 12.87 4.18 -15.14
C TYR A 32 11.94 4.36 -16.34
N PRO A 33 12.06 3.51 -17.38
CA PRO A 33 11.16 3.55 -18.54
C PRO A 33 9.70 3.37 -18.10
N PHE A 34 8.80 4.24 -18.58
CA PHE A 34 7.36 4.25 -18.36
C PHE A 34 6.85 5.03 -17.13
N CYS A 35 7.68 5.77 -16.41
CA CYS A 35 7.18 6.71 -15.41
C CYS A 35 6.60 7.96 -16.09
N THR A 36 5.30 8.20 -15.92
CA THR A 36 4.66 9.48 -16.25
C THR A 36 4.90 10.46 -15.10
N ILE A 37 5.40 11.64 -15.40
CA ILE A 37 5.57 12.70 -14.39
C ILE A 37 4.19 13.35 -14.18
N ASP A 38 3.46 12.88 -13.19
CA ASP A 38 2.26 13.54 -12.68
C ASP A 38 2.65 14.25 -11.37
N PRO A 39 2.35 15.54 -11.19
CA PRO A 39 2.75 16.28 -9.99
C PRO A 39 2.12 15.77 -8.68
N ASN A 40 1.11 14.91 -8.78
CA ASN A 40 0.44 14.31 -7.64
C ASN A 40 0.81 12.82 -7.40
N VAL A 41 1.78 12.30 -8.15
CA VAL A 41 2.25 10.90 -8.02
C VAL A 41 3.70 10.88 -7.60
N GLY A 42 3.98 10.27 -6.45
CA GLY A 42 5.33 9.95 -5.97
C GLY A 42 5.65 8.49 -6.22
N ILE A 43 6.74 8.23 -6.95
CA ILE A 43 7.22 6.88 -7.23
C ILE A 43 8.45 6.65 -6.39
N VAL A 44 8.46 5.59 -5.58
CA VAL A 44 9.57 5.26 -4.67
C VAL A 44 10.04 3.83 -4.90
N GLU A 45 11.31 3.58 -4.62
CA GLU A 45 11.84 2.22 -4.57
C GLU A 45 11.30 1.49 -3.33
N VAL A 46 10.95 0.20 -3.51
CA VAL A 46 10.57 -0.65 -2.37
C VAL A 46 11.84 -1.15 -1.71
N PRO A 47 12.12 -0.78 -0.44
CA PRO A 47 13.31 -1.24 0.27
C PRO A 47 13.29 -2.75 0.46
N ASP A 48 14.30 -3.45 -0.06
CA ASP A 48 14.41 -4.90 0.06
C ASP A 48 15.88 -5.35 0.26
N GLN A 49 16.21 -5.74 1.47
CA GLN A 49 17.54 -6.22 1.83
C GLN A 49 17.96 -7.48 1.05
N ARG A 50 16.99 -8.23 0.54
CA ARG A 50 17.27 -9.43 -0.27
C ARG A 50 17.85 -9.05 -1.63
N LEU A 51 17.42 -7.94 -2.21
CA LEU A 51 17.99 -7.42 -3.46
C LEU A 51 19.47 -7.04 -3.30
N ILE A 52 19.81 -6.39 -2.19
CA ILE A 52 21.19 -6.02 -1.87
C ILE A 52 22.06 -7.28 -1.74
N LYS A 53 21.63 -8.25 -0.94
CA LYS A 53 22.34 -9.53 -0.76
C LYS A 53 22.49 -10.32 -2.05
N LEU A 54 21.47 -10.31 -2.93
CA LEU A 54 21.56 -10.96 -4.24
C LEU A 54 22.55 -10.24 -5.16
N THR A 55 22.60 -8.91 -5.10
CA THR A 55 23.57 -8.12 -5.84
C THR A 55 25.00 -8.46 -5.42
N ASP A 56 25.27 -8.54 -4.13
CA ASP A 56 26.57 -8.93 -3.59
C ASP A 56 26.95 -10.36 -3.96
N LEU A 57 25.98 -11.27 -3.98
CA LEU A 57 26.22 -12.67 -4.30
C LEU A 57 26.49 -12.90 -5.79
N VAL A 58 25.77 -12.21 -6.67
CA VAL A 58 25.78 -12.43 -8.12
C VAL A 58 26.76 -11.51 -8.82
N GLN A 59 27.06 -10.34 -8.24
CA GLN A 59 27.91 -9.26 -8.83
C GLN A 59 27.45 -8.91 -10.28
N PRO A 60 26.19 -8.51 -10.48
CA PRO A 60 25.63 -8.23 -11.79
C PRO A 60 26.18 -6.90 -12.35
N LYS A 61 26.01 -6.67 -13.64
CA LYS A 61 26.30 -5.38 -14.26
C LYS A 61 25.28 -4.29 -13.86
N LYS A 62 24.05 -4.71 -13.52
CA LYS A 62 22.95 -3.82 -13.16
C LYS A 62 22.08 -4.45 -12.08
N THR A 63 21.70 -3.65 -11.09
CA THR A 63 20.66 -3.99 -10.11
C THR A 63 19.47 -3.09 -10.31
N VAL A 64 18.27 -3.68 -10.32
CA VAL A 64 17.02 -2.95 -10.56
C VAL A 64 16.02 -3.28 -9.44
N PRO A 65 15.74 -2.33 -8.54
CA PRO A 65 14.71 -2.47 -7.54
C PRO A 65 13.31 -2.45 -8.16
N THR A 66 12.32 -2.86 -7.39
CA THR A 66 10.92 -2.60 -7.75
C THR A 66 10.45 -1.28 -7.15
N THR A 67 9.42 -0.69 -7.74
CA THR A 67 8.89 0.61 -7.32
C THR A 67 7.44 0.50 -6.86
N PHE A 68 7.03 1.44 -6.03
CA PHE A 68 5.67 1.61 -5.55
C PHE A 68 5.20 3.06 -5.76
N GLU A 69 3.90 3.24 -6.01
CA GLU A 69 3.33 4.55 -6.33
C GLU A 69 2.43 5.04 -5.21
N PHE A 70 2.70 6.26 -4.75
CA PHE A 70 1.82 7.03 -3.87
C PHE A 70 1.17 8.17 -4.64
N THR A 71 -0.11 8.41 -4.38
CA THR A 71 -0.85 9.54 -4.95
C THR A 71 -1.17 10.53 -3.85
N ASP A 72 -0.79 11.81 -4.02
CA ASP A 72 -1.23 12.87 -3.12
C ASP A 72 -2.69 13.21 -3.39
N ILE A 73 -3.52 12.98 -2.38
CA ILE A 73 -4.94 13.29 -2.45
C ILE A 73 -5.17 14.60 -1.69
N ALA A 74 -5.70 15.59 -2.41
CA ALA A 74 -5.99 16.91 -1.85
C ALA A 74 -6.76 16.79 -0.53
N GLY A 75 -6.36 17.60 0.47
CA GLY A 75 -6.94 17.52 1.81
C GLY A 75 -8.45 17.69 1.81
N ILE A 76 -9.12 16.90 2.66
CA ILE A 76 -10.56 16.96 2.86
C ILE A 76 -10.93 18.15 3.75
N VAL A 77 -12.05 18.80 3.43
CA VAL A 77 -12.72 19.75 4.32
C VAL A 77 -14.07 19.13 4.72
N LYS A 78 -14.49 19.33 5.95
CA LYS A 78 -15.78 18.87 6.45
C LYS A 78 -16.91 19.33 5.51
N GLY A 79 -17.78 18.41 5.09
CA GLY A 79 -18.85 18.67 4.12
C GLY A 79 -18.52 18.31 2.66
N ALA A 80 -17.42 17.61 2.44
CA ALA A 80 -16.99 17.15 1.11
C ALA A 80 -18.03 16.26 0.42
N SER A 81 -18.74 15.42 1.19
CA SER A 81 -19.81 14.53 0.70
C SER A 81 -21.06 15.27 0.20
N LYS A 82 -21.26 16.55 0.59
CA LYS A 82 -22.42 17.34 0.17
C LYS A 82 -22.26 18.00 -1.21
N GLY A 83 -21.19 17.70 -1.94
CA GLY A 83 -21.12 17.90 -3.38
C GLY A 83 -20.69 19.29 -3.86
N GLU A 84 -20.08 20.15 -3.05
CA GLU A 84 -19.57 21.41 -3.51
C GLU A 84 -18.06 21.37 -3.82
N GLY A 85 -17.69 21.41 -5.09
CA GLY A 85 -16.35 21.75 -5.58
C GLY A 85 -15.24 20.77 -5.20
N LEU A 86 -14.41 21.11 -4.21
CA LEU A 86 -13.20 20.35 -3.81
C LEU A 86 -13.51 18.95 -3.24
N GLY A 87 -14.68 18.78 -2.59
CA GLY A 87 -15.09 17.49 -2.04
C GLY A 87 -15.28 16.40 -3.10
N ASN A 88 -15.88 16.72 -4.23
CA ASN A 88 -16.06 15.76 -5.33
C ASN A 88 -14.72 15.33 -5.94
N LYS A 89 -13.72 16.23 -6.02
CA LYS A 89 -12.38 15.87 -6.47
C LYS A 89 -11.69 14.93 -5.51
N PHE A 90 -11.78 15.21 -4.21
CA PHE A 90 -11.24 14.32 -3.17
C PHE A 90 -11.82 12.89 -3.30
N LEU A 91 -13.15 12.76 -3.36
CA LEU A 91 -13.82 11.46 -3.50
C LEU A 91 -13.45 10.77 -4.81
N SER A 92 -13.24 11.53 -5.89
CA SER A 92 -12.80 10.98 -7.18
C SER A 92 -11.40 10.37 -7.07
N HIS A 93 -10.46 11.10 -6.47
CA HIS A 93 -9.08 10.61 -6.30
C HIS A 93 -9.03 9.39 -5.37
N ILE A 94 -9.86 9.36 -4.29
CA ILE A 94 -9.96 8.15 -3.45
C ILE A 94 -10.46 6.94 -4.27
N ARG A 95 -11.34 7.13 -5.25
CA ARG A 95 -11.79 6.02 -6.11
C ARG A 95 -10.68 5.41 -6.96
N GLU A 96 -9.72 6.21 -7.38
CA GLU A 96 -8.64 5.83 -8.29
C GLU A 96 -7.52 5.01 -7.62
N VAL A 97 -7.32 5.15 -6.31
CA VAL A 97 -6.30 4.41 -5.55
C VAL A 97 -6.85 3.09 -4.98
N ASP A 98 -5.96 2.15 -4.65
CA ASP A 98 -6.33 0.82 -4.15
C ASP A 98 -6.28 0.71 -2.63
N ALA A 99 -5.47 1.54 -1.95
CA ALA A 99 -5.39 1.65 -0.49
C ALA A 99 -5.32 3.11 -0.06
N ILE A 100 -5.58 3.37 1.21
CA ILE A 100 -5.54 4.69 1.82
C ILE A 100 -4.47 4.71 2.91
N CYS A 101 -3.50 5.64 2.80
CA CYS A 101 -2.55 5.98 3.85
C CYS A 101 -3.03 7.27 4.51
N GLN A 102 -3.66 7.16 5.67
CA GLN A 102 -4.24 8.32 6.38
C GLN A 102 -3.23 8.91 7.35
N VAL A 103 -2.73 10.10 7.04
CA VAL A 103 -1.83 10.86 7.90
C VAL A 103 -2.63 11.53 9.01
N VAL A 104 -2.20 11.27 10.25
CA VAL A 104 -2.85 11.73 11.48
C VAL A 104 -1.85 12.52 12.30
N ARG A 105 -2.24 13.72 12.74
CA ARG A 105 -1.40 14.57 13.57
C ARG A 105 -1.34 14.04 15.00
N CYS A 106 -0.15 13.64 15.45
CA CYS A 106 0.13 13.13 16.80
C CYS A 106 1.16 14.00 17.55
N PHE A 107 1.23 15.30 17.25
CA PHE A 107 2.12 16.26 17.88
C PHE A 107 1.39 17.56 18.22
N ALA A 108 1.83 18.24 19.27
CA ALA A 108 1.37 19.57 19.65
C ALA A 108 2.38 20.61 19.18
N ASP A 109 1.94 21.63 18.45
CA ASP A 109 2.74 22.78 18.05
C ASP A 109 1.84 24.02 17.98
N ASP A 110 2.12 25.01 18.82
CA ASP A 110 1.33 26.25 18.94
C ASP A 110 1.42 27.13 17.67
N ASN A 111 2.45 26.96 16.85
CA ASN A 111 2.63 27.69 15.60
C ASN A 111 1.85 27.07 14.44
N ILE A 112 1.37 25.85 14.57
CA ILE A 112 0.64 25.12 13.54
C ILE A 112 -0.84 25.02 13.94
N THR A 113 -1.69 25.83 13.32
CA THR A 113 -3.14 25.83 13.61
C THR A 113 -3.78 24.50 13.28
N HIS A 114 -4.54 23.92 14.22
CA HIS A 114 -5.38 22.76 13.93
C HIS A 114 -6.76 23.21 13.45
N VAL A 115 -7.34 22.47 12.49
CA VAL A 115 -8.64 22.81 11.85
C VAL A 115 -9.77 22.89 12.87
N SER A 116 -9.77 22.04 13.89
CA SER A 116 -10.77 22.02 14.99
C SER A 116 -10.33 22.83 16.21
N GLY A 117 -9.16 23.50 16.19
CA GLY A 117 -8.61 24.26 17.29
C GLY A 117 -7.96 23.45 18.40
N LYS A 118 -8.06 22.10 18.36
CA LYS A 118 -7.43 21.17 19.32
C LYS A 118 -6.96 19.93 18.56
N VAL A 119 -5.76 19.45 18.88
CA VAL A 119 -5.26 18.17 18.35
C VAL A 119 -6.04 17.03 18.96
N ASP A 120 -6.75 16.28 18.14
CA ASP A 120 -7.44 15.05 18.53
C ASP A 120 -7.40 14.06 17.35
N PRO A 121 -6.43 13.13 17.35
CA PRO A 121 -6.19 12.23 16.23
C PRO A 121 -7.38 11.32 15.92
N ILE A 122 -8.17 10.93 16.93
CA ILE A 122 -9.34 10.07 16.69
C ILE A 122 -10.45 10.86 16.00
N SER A 123 -10.73 12.08 16.46
CA SER A 123 -11.69 12.95 15.79
C SER A 123 -11.30 13.27 14.34
N ASP A 124 -10.00 13.37 14.07
CA ASP A 124 -9.48 13.58 12.71
C ASP A 124 -9.72 12.36 11.81
N ILE A 125 -9.47 11.15 12.34
CA ILE A 125 -9.76 9.89 11.64
C ILE A 125 -11.26 9.77 11.36
N GLU A 126 -12.09 9.94 12.39
CA GLU A 126 -13.55 9.85 12.28
C GLU A 126 -14.12 10.85 11.29
N THR A 127 -13.58 12.06 11.21
CA THR A 127 -13.99 13.09 10.25
C THR A 127 -13.82 12.61 8.81
N ILE A 128 -12.67 12.02 8.48
CA ILE A 128 -12.42 11.48 7.13
C ILE A 128 -13.31 10.27 6.88
N ASN A 129 -13.38 9.34 7.82
CA ASN A 129 -14.22 8.16 7.70
C ASN A 129 -15.68 8.53 7.45
N LEU A 130 -16.23 9.50 8.18
CA LEU A 130 -17.61 9.94 8.03
C LEU A 130 -17.91 10.47 6.63
N GLU A 131 -17.01 11.29 6.04
CA GLU A 131 -17.19 11.81 4.70
C GLU A 131 -17.20 10.69 3.63
N LEU A 132 -16.36 9.68 3.79
CA LEU A 132 -16.34 8.51 2.92
C LEU A 132 -17.59 7.64 3.10
N ILE A 133 -18.02 7.42 4.34
CA ILE A 133 -19.24 6.68 4.69
C ILE A 133 -20.49 7.35 4.07
N LEU A 134 -20.60 8.66 4.19
CA LEU A 134 -21.76 9.39 3.63
C LEU A 134 -21.81 9.27 2.09
N ALA A 135 -20.67 9.31 1.41
CA ALA A 135 -20.61 9.09 -0.04
C ALA A 135 -20.98 7.66 -0.45
N ASP A 136 -20.53 6.68 0.34
CA ASP A 136 -20.88 5.27 0.12
C ASP A 136 -22.35 4.99 0.43
N LEU A 137 -22.90 5.57 1.49
CA LEU A 137 -24.32 5.44 1.88
C LEU A 137 -25.23 5.93 0.75
N GLU A 138 -24.93 7.08 0.17
CA GLU A 138 -25.70 7.59 -0.99
C GLU A 138 -25.67 6.61 -2.16
N SER A 139 -24.52 6.01 -2.44
CA SER A 139 -24.33 5.04 -3.51
C SER A 139 -25.10 3.74 -3.24
N VAL A 140 -25.04 3.25 -2.01
CA VAL A 140 -25.74 2.04 -1.55
C VAL A 140 -27.26 2.24 -1.58
N GLU A 141 -27.79 3.35 -1.11
CA GLU A 141 -29.23 3.64 -1.14
C GLU A 141 -29.78 3.71 -2.56
N LYS A 142 -29.05 4.37 -3.47
CA LYS A 142 -29.42 4.39 -4.90
C LYS A 142 -29.44 2.98 -5.50
N ARG A 143 -28.50 2.12 -5.09
CA ARG A 143 -28.42 0.74 -5.59
C ARG A 143 -29.51 -0.14 -5.00
N ILE A 144 -29.84 -0.01 -3.70
CA ILE A 144 -30.98 -0.67 -3.05
C ILE A 144 -32.30 -0.37 -3.81
N GLY A 145 -32.51 0.90 -4.18
CA GLY A 145 -33.71 1.30 -4.94
C GLY A 145 -33.85 0.62 -6.30
N ARG A 146 -32.75 0.27 -6.96
CA ARG A 146 -32.73 -0.46 -8.24
C ARG A 146 -32.85 -1.96 -8.03
N VAL A 147 -31.98 -2.54 -7.20
CA VAL A 147 -31.90 -3.98 -6.96
C VAL A 147 -33.15 -4.53 -6.26
N GLY A 148 -33.73 -3.75 -5.34
CA GLY A 148 -34.95 -4.14 -4.63
C GLY A 148 -36.19 -4.41 -5.54
N LYS A 149 -36.23 -3.79 -6.71
CA LYS A 149 -37.29 -4.09 -7.70
C LYS A 149 -37.09 -5.46 -8.34
N MET A 150 -35.84 -5.85 -8.61
CA MET A 150 -35.50 -7.15 -9.19
C MET A 150 -35.60 -8.27 -8.15
N ALA A 151 -35.18 -8.02 -6.92
CA ALA A 151 -35.29 -8.95 -5.80
C ALA A 151 -36.77 -9.32 -5.51
N LYS A 152 -37.72 -8.37 -5.64
CA LYS A 152 -39.19 -8.65 -5.53
C LYS A 152 -39.67 -9.61 -6.61
N GLN A 153 -38.99 -9.72 -7.74
CA GLN A 153 -39.29 -10.67 -8.81
C GLN A 153 -38.63 -12.05 -8.58
N LYS A 154 -38.05 -12.27 -7.38
CA LYS A 154 -37.35 -13.50 -6.98
C LYS A 154 -36.10 -13.80 -7.79
N ASP A 155 -35.44 -12.77 -8.33
CA ASP A 155 -34.09 -12.89 -8.91
C ASP A 155 -33.10 -13.21 -7.78
N LYS A 156 -32.41 -14.35 -7.89
CA LYS A 156 -31.50 -14.83 -6.83
C LYS A 156 -30.27 -13.98 -6.65
N GLU A 157 -29.70 -13.47 -7.74
CA GLU A 157 -28.51 -12.59 -7.69
C GLU A 157 -28.87 -11.26 -7.06
N ALA A 158 -30.00 -10.68 -7.45
CA ALA A 158 -30.50 -9.45 -6.87
C ALA A 158 -30.85 -9.60 -5.38
N MET A 159 -31.35 -10.75 -4.95
CA MET A 159 -31.62 -11.02 -3.52
C MET A 159 -30.32 -11.08 -2.72
N ALA A 160 -29.30 -11.78 -3.22
CA ALA A 160 -27.99 -11.85 -2.55
C ALA A 160 -27.30 -10.48 -2.49
N GLU A 161 -27.39 -9.69 -3.55
CA GLU A 161 -26.85 -8.34 -3.57
C GLU A 161 -27.61 -7.42 -2.60
N LEU A 162 -28.93 -7.51 -2.53
CA LEU A 162 -29.76 -6.71 -1.62
C LEU A 162 -29.40 -6.97 -0.15
N GLU A 163 -29.17 -8.23 0.22
CA GLU A 163 -28.74 -8.61 1.57
C GLU A 163 -27.45 -7.88 1.97
N ILE A 164 -26.43 -7.88 1.09
CA ILE A 164 -25.16 -7.19 1.34
C ILE A 164 -25.34 -5.68 1.44
N LEU A 165 -26.15 -5.10 0.55
CA LEU A 165 -26.44 -3.67 0.57
C LEU A 165 -27.16 -3.24 1.86
N GLU A 166 -28.04 -4.07 2.40
CA GLU A 166 -28.71 -3.82 3.68
C GLU A 166 -27.74 -3.94 4.86
N MET A 167 -26.83 -4.92 4.86
CA MET A 167 -25.77 -5.04 5.86
C MET A 167 -24.86 -3.79 5.85
N LEU A 168 -24.45 -3.35 4.67
CA LEU A 168 -23.61 -2.15 4.51
C LEU A 168 -24.34 -0.89 4.97
N LYS A 169 -25.61 -0.73 4.60
CA LYS A 169 -26.42 0.41 5.04
C LYS A 169 -26.52 0.47 6.56
N ALA A 170 -26.80 -0.65 7.22
CA ALA A 170 -26.86 -0.71 8.67
C ALA A 170 -25.53 -0.32 9.33
N ALA A 171 -24.39 -0.76 8.78
CA ALA A 171 -23.08 -0.36 9.26
C ALA A 171 -22.83 1.15 9.09
N PHE A 172 -23.20 1.71 7.94
CA PHE A 172 -23.03 3.13 7.66
C PHE A 172 -23.91 4.03 8.55
N GLU A 173 -25.13 3.59 8.89
CA GLU A 173 -26.00 4.26 9.84
C GLU A 173 -25.41 4.28 11.28
N GLU A 174 -24.52 3.33 11.58
CA GLU A 174 -23.72 3.29 12.82
C GLU A 174 -22.35 3.95 12.67
N GLU A 175 -22.11 4.71 11.60
CA GLU A 175 -20.82 5.36 11.28
C GLU A 175 -19.64 4.38 11.17
N LYS A 176 -19.90 3.12 10.82
CA LYS A 176 -18.90 2.08 10.63
C LYS A 176 -18.54 1.93 9.14
N PRO A 177 -17.26 1.96 8.75
CA PRO A 177 -16.82 1.78 7.37
C PRO A 177 -17.06 0.35 6.88
N ALA A 178 -17.25 0.16 5.57
CA ALA A 178 -17.53 -1.15 4.96
C ALA A 178 -16.45 -2.22 5.26
N ARG A 179 -15.19 -1.81 5.43
CA ARG A 179 -14.07 -2.71 5.76
C ARG A 179 -14.20 -3.40 7.13
N THR A 180 -15.05 -2.89 8.03
CA THR A 180 -15.29 -3.49 9.35
C THR A 180 -16.49 -4.45 9.36
N VAL A 181 -17.21 -4.60 8.24
CA VAL A 181 -18.32 -5.54 8.14
C VAL A 181 -17.78 -6.94 7.85
N GLU A 182 -18.21 -7.91 8.66
CA GLU A 182 -17.85 -9.31 8.46
C GLU A 182 -18.69 -9.91 7.32
N PHE A 183 -18.01 -10.40 6.29
CA PHE A 183 -18.59 -11.06 5.13
C PHE A 183 -18.13 -12.50 5.01
N THR A 184 -18.99 -13.38 4.50
CA THR A 184 -18.55 -14.67 3.96
C THR A 184 -17.68 -14.44 2.71
N GLU A 185 -16.95 -15.48 2.26
CA GLU A 185 -16.12 -15.36 1.05
C GLU A 185 -16.91 -14.94 -0.20
N GLU A 186 -18.14 -15.44 -0.34
CA GLU A 186 -19.02 -15.10 -1.46
C GLU A 186 -19.53 -13.66 -1.35
N GLN A 187 -19.95 -13.25 -0.14
CA GLN A 187 -20.37 -11.88 0.14
C GLN A 187 -19.24 -10.87 -0.05
N ALA A 188 -18.01 -11.21 0.38
CA ALA A 188 -16.84 -10.36 0.22
C ALA A 188 -16.50 -10.10 -1.26
N LYS A 189 -16.63 -11.11 -2.13
CA LYS A 189 -16.44 -10.95 -3.58
C LYS A 189 -17.46 -9.98 -4.18
N LEU A 190 -18.71 -10.10 -3.76
CA LEU A 190 -19.79 -9.24 -4.23
C LEU A 190 -19.67 -7.82 -3.66
N ALA A 191 -19.36 -7.67 -2.37
CA ALA A 191 -19.11 -6.37 -1.73
C ALA A 191 -17.97 -5.63 -2.41
N LYS A 192 -16.87 -6.32 -2.76
CA LYS A 192 -15.75 -5.75 -3.50
C LYS A 192 -16.15 -5.22 -4.88
N SER A 193 -17.11 -5.86 -5.56
CA SER A 193 -17.62 -5.41 -6.87
C SER A 193 -18.43 -4.11 -6.80
N LEU A 194 -18.83 -3.67 -5.60
CA LEU A 194 -19.56 -2.42 -5.39
C LEU A 194 -18.64 -1.19 -5.48
N HIS A 195 -17.31 -1.37 -5.46
CA HIS A 195 -16.31 -0.31 -5.54
C HIS A 195 -16.52 0.82 -4.52
N LEU A 196 -16.87 0.46 -3.28
CA LEU A 196 -17.07 1.40 -2.18
C LEU A 196 -15.74 2.01 -1.75
N LEU A 197 -15.80 3.26 -1.28
CA LEU A 197 -14.62 3.98 -0.78
C LEU A 197 -14.12 3.38 0.54
N THR A 198 -15.07 3.08 1.44
CA THR A 198 -14.77 2.59 2.78
C THR A 198 -14.45 1.10 2.86
N ILE A 199 -14.53 0.36 1.73
CA ILE A 199 -14.06 -1.03 1.65
C ILE A 199 -12.54 -1.13 1.42
N LYS A 200 -11.93 -0.05 0.96
CA LYS A 200 -10.49 0.00 0.72
C LYS A 200 -9.71 -0.21 2.02
N PRO A 201 -8.60 -0.96 1.98
CA PRO A 201 -7.74 -1.11 3.14
C PRO A 201 -7.11 0.22 3.53
N VAL A 202 -6.91 0.41 4.84
CA VAL A 202 -6.36 1.65 5.42
C VAL A 202 -5.12 1.33 6.23
N LEU A 203 -4.12 2.21 6.08
CA LEU A 203 -2.93 2.29 6.90
C LEU A 203 -2.92 3.66 7.57
N TYR A 204 -2.80 3.70 8.89
CA TYR A 204 -2.70 4.95 9.63
C TYR A 204 -1.23 5.38 9.76
N VAL A 205 -0.96 6.63 9.45
CA VAL A 205 0.37 7.23 9.53
C VAL A 205 0.35 8.26 10.66
N ALA A 206 0.80 7.86 11.84
CA ALA A 206 0.88 8.70 13.02
C ALA A 206 2.10 9.62 12.91
N ASN A 207 1.87 10.90 12.59
CA ASN A 207 2.93 11.88 12.42
C ASN A 207 3.20 12.57 13.76
N VAL A 208 4.40 12.34 14.33
CA VAL A 208 4.87 12.89 15.62
C VAL A 208 5.83 14.07 15.42
N GLY A 209 6.14 14.77 16.52
CA GLY A 209 7.16 15.82 16.54
C GLY A 209 8.58 15.27 16.47
N GLU A 210 9.55 16.13 16.09
CA GLU A 210 10.96 15.75 15.97
C GLU A 210 11.53 15.20 17.30
N ASP A 211 11.18 15.86 18.40
CA ASP A 211 11.66 15.48 19.74
C ASP A 211 11.00 14.20 20.28
N GLU A 212 9.93 13.71 19.61
CA GLU A 212 9.12 12.59 20.08
C GLU A 212 9.40 11.30 19.35
N ILE A 213 10.14 11.32 18.22
CA ILE A 213 10.31 10.13 17.35
C ILE A 213 11.05 8.98 18.06
N SER A 214 12.06 9.30 18.88
CA SER A 214 12.84 8.29 19.62
C SER A 214 12.05 7.60 20.73
N ASP A 215 10.97 8.20 21.21
CA ASP A 215 10.10 7.67 22.27
C ASP A 215 8.61 7.66 21.89
N ALA A 216 8.36 7.52 20.60
CA ALA A 216 7.01 7.62 20.03
C ALA A 216 6.02 6.58 20.59
N GLU A 217 6.50 5.44 21.08
CA GLU A 217 5.68 4.41 21.73
C GLU A 217 5.03 4.92 23.04
N ASN A 218 5.61 5.92 23.68
CA ASN A 218 5.06 6.54 24.90
C ASN A 218 4.16 7.74 24.60
N ASN A 219 4.09 8.21 23.36
CA ASN A 219 3.22 9.31 22.95
C ASN A 219 1.73 8.90 23.08
N GLU A 220 0.97 9.68 23.87
CA GLU A 220 -0.44 9.38 24.16
C GLU A 220 -1.35 9.45 22.92
N TYR A 221 -1.04 10.30 21.94
CA TYR A 221 -1.78 10.36 20.68
C TYR A 221 -1.54 9.10 19.84
N VAL A 222 -0.29 8.64 19.78
CA VAL A 222 0.08 7.40 19.08
C VAL A 222 -0.62 6.19 19.70
N LYS A 223 -0.62 6.06 21.03
CA LYS A 223 -1.33 4.98 21.72
C LYS A 223 -2.81 4.94 21.35
N ARG A 224 -3.47 6.10 21.37
CA ARG A 224 -4.90 6.21 21.01
C ARG A 224 -5.14 5.81 19.55
N VAL A 225 -4.26 6.20 18.62
CA VAL A 225 -4.36 5.79 17.21
C VAL A 225 -4.17 4.29 17.07
N LYS A 226 -3.21 3.68 17.78
CA LYS A 226 -2.99 2.23 17.77
C LYS A 226 -4.20 1.46 18.33
N GLU A 227 -4.79 1.93 19.41
CA GLU A 227 -6.01 1.34 19.99
C GLU A 227 -7.19 1.43 19.00
N PHE A 228 -7.37 2.57 18.35
CA PHE A 228 -8.41 2.75 17.33
C PHE A 228 -8.19 1.81 16.15
N ALA A 229 -6.98 1.77 15.59
CA ALA A 229 -6.62 0.95 14.45
C ALA A 229 -6.80 -0.56 14.73
N ALA A 230 -6.51 -1.00 15.95
CA ALA A 230 -6.69 -2.39 16.35
C ALA A 230 -8.15 -2.86 16.23
N ASN A 231 -9.13 -1.98 16.46
CA ASN A 231 -10.55 -2.31 16.29
C ASN A 231 -10.95 -2.52 14.81
N GLU A 232 -10.16 -2.00 13.88
CA GLU A 232 -10.36 -2.16 12.43
C GLU A 232 -9.39 -3.18 11.80
N ASN A 233 -8.53 -3.84 12.58
CA ASN A 233 -7.41 -4.66 12.12
C ASN A 233 -6.49 -3.89 11.16
N ALA A 234 -6.34 -2.59 11.36
CA ALA A 234 -5.47 -1.73 10.57
C ALA A 234 -4.11 -1.57 11.25
N GLU A 235 -3.08 -1.38 10.43
CA GLU A 235 -1.71 -1.13 10.89
C GLU A 235 -1.48 0.36 11.12
N VAL A 236 -0.55 0.69 12.02
CA VAL A 236 -0.11 2.07 12.29
C VAL A 236 1.39 2.16 12.11
N ILE A 237 1.82 3.07 11.24
CA ILE A 237 3.23 3.45 11.10
C ILE A 237 3.43 4.80 11.77
N VAL A 238 4.46 4.89 12.60
CA VAL A 238 4.84 6.15 13.28
C VAL A 238 5.97 6.79 12.50
N ILE A 239 5.79 8.07 12.16
CA ILE A 239 6.80 8.84 11.43
C ILE A 239 6.94 10.24 12.04
N CYS A 240 8.04 10.90 11.74
CA CYS A 240 8.13 12.35 11.79
C CYS A 240 8.35 12.86 10.35
N ALA A 241 7.31 13.41 9.73
CA ALA A 241 7.36 13.80 8.32
C ALA A 241 8.48 14.81 8.02
N LYS A 242 8.85 15.65 8.99
CA LYS A 242 9.94 16.61 8.85
C LYS A 242 11.31 15.92 8.85
N ILE A 243 11.52 14.95 9.73
CA ILE A 243 12.75 14.14 9.75
C ILE A 243 12.84 13.32 8.45
N GLU A 244 11.74 12.77 7.94
CA GLU A 244 11.76 12.02 6.68
C GLU A 244 12.15 12.91 5.47
N GLU A 245 11.73 14.18 5.47
CA GLU A 245 12.15 15.14 4.44
C GLU A 245 13.67 15.42 4.51
N GLU A 246 14.24 15.52 5.72
CA GLU A 246 15.68 15.65 5.92
C GLU A 246 16.45 14.39 5.53
N ILE A 247 15.95 13.19 5.90
CA ILE A 247 16.55 11.89 5.53
C ILE A 247 16.56 11.70 4.01
N ALA A 248 15.52 12.17 3.31
CA ALA A 248 15.42 12.05 1.86
C ALA A 248 16.51 12.84 1.09
N GLU A 249 17.19 13.78 1.75
CA GLU A 249 18.34 14.53 1.19
C GLU A 249 19.68 13.83 1.41
N LEU A 250 19.72 12.77 2.25
CA LEU A 250 20.94 12.09 2.67
C LEU A 250 21.13 10.76 1.92
N GLU A 251 22.38 10.42 1.61
CA GLU A 251 22.74 9.19 0.93
C GLU A 251 23.80 8.39 1.72
N GLY A 252 23.79 7.07 1.54
CA GLY A 252 24.81 6.15 2.02
C GLY A 252 25.11 6.29 3.51
N GLU A 253 26.40 6.51 3.84
CA GLU A 253 26.88 6.59 5.24
C GLU A 253 26.28 7.77 6.02
N GLU A 254 25.96 8.88 5.35
CA GLU A 254 25.35 10.05 6.01
C GLU A 254 23.93 9.72 6.51
N LYS A 255 23.14 8.99 5.72
CA LYS A 255 21.81 8.51 6.12
C LYS A 255 21.90 7.57 7.32
N GLU A 256 22.84 6.61 7.30
CA GLU A 256 23.03 5.66 8.40
C GLU A 256 23.46 6.36 9.70
N MET A 257 24.39 7.32 9.62
CA MET A 257 24.81 8.10 10.78
C MET A 257 23.67 8.91 11.37
N PHE A 258 22.85 9.54 10.54
CA PHE A 258 21.71 10.35 10.99
C PHE A 258 20.64 9.49 11.69
N LEU A 259 20.33 8.31 11.15
CA LEU A 259 19.42 7.36 11.79
C LEU A 259 19.94 6.90 13.16
N GLN A 260 21.26 6.62 13.27
CA GLN A 260 21.89 6.23 14.53
C GLN A 260 21.84 7.38 15.57
N GLU A 261 22.05 8.62 15.15
CA GLU A 261 21.95 9.80 16.02
C GLU A 261 20.53 9.97 16.58
N LEU A 262 19.52 9.70 15.77
CA LEU A 262 18.12 9.72 16.17
C LEU A 262 17.71 8.49 17.02
N GLY A 263 18.54 7.47 17.11
CA GLY A 263 18.25 6.22 17.81
C GLY A 263 17.17 5.36 17.13
N ILE A 264 17.01 5.48 15.82
CA ILE A 264 16.10 4.68 15.00
C ILE A 264 16.89 3.76 14.05
N GLU A 265 16.39 2.53 13.88
CA GLU A 265 17.08 1.53 13.03
C GLU A 265 16.79 1.74 11.54
N GLU A 266 15.67 2.35 11.22
CA GLU A 266 15.16 2.51 9.87
C GLU A 266 14.27 3.74 9.75
N SER A 267 14.24 4.35 8.55
CA SER A 267 13.35 5.49 8.30
C SER A 267 11.87 5.08 8.36
N GLY A 268 11.02 5.98 8.84
CA GLY A 268 9.58 5.78 8.84
C GLY A 268 9.01 5.69 7.42
N LEU A 269 9.64 6.36 6.46
CA LEU A 269 9.27 6.28 5.04
C LEU A 269 9.50 4.86 4.49
N ASP A 270 10.63 4.23 4.79
CA ASP A 270 10.91 2.86 4.37
C ASP A 270 9.89 1.86 4.98
N GLN A 271 9.51 2.07 6.25
CA GLN A 271 8.45 1.30 6.91
C GLN A 271 7.09 1.53 6.24
N LEU A 272 6.74 2.78 5.93
CA LEU A 272 5.49 3.13 5.25
C LEU A 272 5.38 2.49 3.87
N ILE A 273 6.45 2.52 3.08
CA ILE A 273 6.49 1.90 1.75
C ILE A 273 6.22 0.39 1.86
N ARG A 274 6.91 -0.30 2.78
CA ARG A 274 6.71 -1.75 2.96
C ARG A 274 5.31 -2.08 3.48
N ALA A 275 4.81 -1.32 4.45
CA ALA A 275 3.48 -1.54 5.01
C ALA A 275 2.39 -1.34 3.94
N ALA A 276 2.46 -0.28 3.14
CA ALA A 276 1.54 -0.01 2.04
C ALA A 276 1.60 -1.11 0.96
N TYR A 277 2.80 -1.58 0.65
CA TYR A 277 3.04 -2.67 -0.30
C TYR A 277 2.39 -3.98 0.17
N HIS A 278 2.60 -4.35 1.44
CA HIS A 278 1.99 -5.56 2.02
C HIS A 278 0.47 -5.42 2.20
N LEU A 279 -0.02 -4.25 2.57
CA LEU A 279 -1.45 -3.97 2.72
C LEU A 279 -2.24 -4.29 1.44
N LEU A 280 -1.63 -4.06 0.27
CA LEU A 280 -2.20 -4.38 -1.03
C LEU A 280 -1.99 -5.84 -1.46
N GLY A 281 -1.42 -6.68 -0.59
CA GLY A 281 -1.12 -8.07 -0.91
C GLY A 281 -0.04 -8.22 -1.97
N LEU A 282 0.84 -7.22 -2.11
CA LEU A 282 1.97 -7.28 -3.01
C LEU A 282 3.12 -8.07 -2.40
N ALA A 283 3.91 -8.69 -3.23
CA ALA A 283 5.11 -9.44 -2.88
C ALA A 283 6.15 -9.30 -4.00
N THR A 284 7.38 -9.74 -3.72
CA THR A 284 8.50 -9.60 -4.63
C THR A 284 9.10 -10.95 -4.98
N TYR A 285 9.25 -11.23 -6.27
CA TYR A 285 10.15 -12.28 -6.74
C TYR A 285 11.34 -11.66 -7.48
N PHE A 286 12.42 -12.41 -7.65
CA PHE A 286 13.65 -11.93 -8.26
C PHE A 286 14.00 -12.72 -9.51
N THR A 287 14.64 -12.03 -10.46
CA THR A 287 15.43 -12.66 -11.50
C THR A 287 16.89 -12.32 -11.25
N ALA A 288 17.78 -13.33 -11.29
CA ALA A 288 19.19 -13.13 -10.98
C ALA A 288 20.06 -13.71 -12.08
N GLY A 289 20.89 -12.86 -12.65
CA GLY A 289 21.84 -13.20 -13.70
C GLY A 289 23.01 -12.21 -13.76
N VAL A 290 24.09 -12.58 -14.45
CA VAL A 290 25.32 -11.75 -14.59
C VAL A 290 25.05 -10.37 -15.23
N GLN A 291 24.04 -10.26 -16.07
CA GLN A 291 23.71 -8.98 -16.70
C GLN A 291 22.86 -8.10 -15.79
N GLU A 292 21.89 -8.70 -15.08
CA GLU A 292 20.95 -7.98 -14.26
C GLU A 292 20.48 -8.87 -13.08
N VAL A 293 20.37 -8.27 -11.91
CA VAL A 293 19.55 -8.73 -10.78
C VAL A 293 18.39 -7.75 -10.65
N ARG A 294 17.16 -8.28 -10.65
CA ARG A 294 15.97 -7.42 -10.63
C ARG A 294 14.89 -7.97 -9.72
N ALA A 295 14.27 -7.06 -8.98
CA ALA A 295 13.08 -7.29 -8.19
C ALA A 295 11.81 -7.01 -9.02
N TRP A 296 10.82 -7.90 -8.92
CA TRP A 296 9.56 -7.82 -9.64
C TRP A 296 8.39 -7.88 -8.67
N THR A 297 7.50 -6.89 -8.74
CA THR A 297 6.27 -6.88 -7.96
C THR A 297 5.23 -7.84 -8.55
N PHE A 298 4.60 -8.62 -7.69
CA PHE A 298 3.44 -9.44 -8.05
C PHE A 298 2.38 -9.43 -6.94
N VAL A 299 1.15 -9.79 -7.27
CA VAL A 299 0.08 -9.95 -6.27
C VAL A 299 0.15 -11.37 -5.71
N GLN A 300 0.14 -11.51 -4.40
CA GLN A 300 0.16 -12.81 -3.73
C GLN A 300 -0.96 -13.72 -4.25
N GLY A 301 -0.63 -14.98 -4.47
CA GLY A 301 -1.53 -15.96 -5.08
C GLY A 301 -1.44 -16.09 -6.60
N MET A 302 -0.66 -15.23 -7.28
CA MET A 302 -0.41 -15.38 -8.71
C MET A 302 0.39 -16.64 -9.02
N LYS A 303 0.03 -17.29 -10.13
CA LYS A 303 0.72 -18.48 -10.66
C LYS A 303 1.94 -18.09 -11.50
N ALA A 304 2.87 -19.02 -11.65
CA ALA A 304 4.12 -18.82 -12.39
C ALA A 304 3.94 -18.22 -13.80
N PRO A 305 2.96 -18.65 -14.66
CA PRO A 305 2.73 -18.02 -15.94
C PRO A 305 2.35 -16.54 -15.85
N GLN A 306 1.50 -16.18 -14.85
CA GLN A 306 1.08 -14.80 -14.64
C GLN A 306 2.27 -13.93 -14.22
N CYS A 307 3.14 -14.43 -13.33
CA CYS A 307 4.37 -13.74 -12.94
C CYS A 307 5.34 -13.61 -14.12
N ALA A 308 5.45 -14.62 -14.99
CA ALA A 308 6.21 -14.51 -16.22
C ALA A 308 5.65 -13.40 -17.15
N GLY A 309 4.33 -13.22 -17.16
CA GLY A 309 3.62 -12.17 -17.89
C GLY A 309 3.96 -10.74 -17.40
N ILE A 310 4.34 -10.58 -16.14
CA ILE A 310 4.82 -9.30 -15.61
C ILE A 310 6.11 -8.85 -16.32
N ILE A 311 6.98 -9.80 -16.67
CA ILE A 311 8.20 -9.51 -17.43
C ILE A 311 7.86 -9.17 -18.89
N HIS A 312 7.08 -10.03 -19.54
CA HIS A 312 6.63 -9.84 -20.92
C HIS A 312 5.46 -10.77 -21.25
N SER A 313 4.47 -10.30 -22.01
CA SER A 313 3.30 -11.09 -22.41
C SER A 313 3.65 -12.38 -23.14
N ASP A 314 4.76 -12.40 -23.91
CA ASP A 314 5.25 -13.60 -24.59
C ASP A 314 5.72 -14.67 -23.61
N PHE A 315 6.26 -14.29 -22.45
CA PHE A 315 6.69 -15.24 -21.41
C PHE A 315 5.48 -15.96 -20.81
N GLU A 316 4.36 -15.27 -20.64
CA GLU A 316 3.12 -15.90 -20.21
C GLU A 316 2.55 -16.85 -21.25
N ARG A 317 2.43 -16.39 -22.52
CA ARG A 317 1.88 -17.20 -23.61
C ARG A 317 2.72 -18.43 -23.91
N GLY A 318 4.02 -18.27 -23.93
CA GLY A 318 4.99 -19.33 -24.23
C GLY A 318 5.48 -20.09 -23.01
N PHE A 319 4.89 -19.91 -21.82
CA PHE A 319 5.38 -20.50 -20.59
C PHE A 319 5.50 -22.03 -20.65
N ILE A 320 6.69 -22.54 -20.35
CA ILE A 320 6.98 -23.97 -20.28
C ILE A 320 7.09 -24.42 -18.81
N ARG A 321 8.01 -23.77 -18.05
CA ARG A 321 8.29 -24.04 -16.65
C ARG A 321 9.07 -22.91 -16.02
N ALA A 322 9.11 -22.89 -14.67
CA ALA A 322 9.93 -22.00 -13.88
C ALA A 322 11.02 -22.80 -13.14
N GLU A 323 12.29 -22.43 -13.31
CA GLU A 323 13.37 -22.88 -12.45
C GLU A 323 13.41 -21.96 -11.24
N THR A 324 13.03 -22.49 -10.06
CA THR A 324 12.78 -21.67 -8.86
C THR A 324 13.65 -22.13 -7.71
N VAL A 325 14.29 -21.20 -7.01
CA VAL A 325 14.99 -21.41 -5.75
C VAL A 325 14.55 -20.35 -4.76
N SER A 326 14.39 -20.70 -3.47
CA SER A 326 14.10 -19.69 -2.45
C SER A 326 15.33 -18.83 -2.19
N PHE A 327 15.09 -17.58 -1.75
CA PHE A 327 16.18 -16.69 -1.37
C PHE A 327 17.13 -17.32 -0.34
N ASP A 328 16.58 -17.90 0.72
CA ASP A 328 17.37 -18.50 1.79
C ASP A 328 18.22 -19.69 1.30
N ASP A 329 17.66 -20.56 0.45
CA ASP A 329 18.39 -21.68 -0.12
C ASP A 329 19.52 -21.22 -1.05
N LEU A 330 19.31 -20.15 -1.83
CA LEU A 330 20.36 -19.61 -2.69
C LEU A 330 21.49 -18.97 -1.89
N VAL A 331 21.16 -18.18 -0.87
CA VAL A 331 22.16 -17.55 0.01
C VAL A 331 22.97 -18.60 0.76
N ALA A 332 22.30 -19.63 1.31
CA ALA A 332 22.98 -20.73 1.99
C ALA A 332 23.87 -21.56 1.07
N SER A 333 23.52 -21.68 -0.22
CA SER A 333 24.33 -22.41 -1.22
C SER A 333 25.47 -21.58 -1.79
N GLY A 334 25.44 -20.26 -1.63
CA GLY A 334 26.47 -19.32 -2.10
C GLY A 334 26.39 -18.97 -3.59
N ASN A 335 25.80 -19.82 -4.44
CA ASN A 335 25.58 -19.55 -5.85
C ASN A 335 24.55 -20.54 -6.47
N MET A 336 24.09 -20.21 -7.67
CA MET A 336 23.07 -21.01 -8.36
C MET A 336 23.54 -22.42 -8.75
N VAL A 337 24.84 -22.61 -9.03
CA VAL A 337 25.37 -23.94 -9.40
C VAL A 337 25.34 -24.85 -8.19
N ALA A 338 25.85 -24.39 -7.04
CA ALA A 338 25.81 -25.14 -5.78
C ALA A 338 24.37 -25.43 -5.33
N ALA A 339 23.45 -24.49 -5.50
CA ALA A 339 22.04 -24.69 -5.22
C ALA A 339 21.43 -25.80 -6.10
N LYS A 340 21.80 -25.88 -7.39
CA LYS A 340 21.39 -26.98 -8.29
C LYS A 340 21.95 -28.33 -7.86
N GLU A 341 23.25 -28.38 -7.53
CA GLU A 341 23.91 -29.60 -7.07
C GLU A 341 23.34 -30.09 -5.75
N ALA A 342 22.93 -29.19 -4.86
CA ALA A 342 22.25 -29.48 -3.60
C ALA A 342 20.76 -29.87 -3.78
N GLY A 343 20.22 -29.85 -5.00
CA GLY A 343 18.82 -30.17 -5.29
C GLY A 343 17.82 -29.11 -4.79
N LYS A 344 18.28 -27.88 -4.53
CA LYS A 344 17.45 -26.77 -4.03
C LYS A 344 16.69 -26.04 -5.14
N VAL A 345 17.14 -26.17 -6.38
CA VAL A 345 16.46 -25.59 -7.54
C VAL A 345 15.34 -26.54 -8.00
N ARG A 346 14.11 -26.06 -7.89
CA ARG A 346 12.89 -26.79 -8.27
C ARG A 346 12.50 -26.45 -9.70
N LEU A 347 11.86 -27.39 -10.37
CA LEU A 347 11.22 -27.18 -11.67
C LEU A 347 9.71 -27.12 -11.46
N GLU A 348 9.16 -25.94 -11.57
CA GLU A 348 7.76 -25.66 -11.28
C GLU A 348 6.93 -25.49 -12.56
N GLY A 349 5.72 -26.04 -12.54
CA GLY A 349 4.77 -25.99 -13.65
C GLY A 349 3.82 -24.80 -13.59
N LYS A 350 2.79 -24.84 -14.47
CA LYS A 350 1.81 -23.75 -14.63
C LYS A 350 0.97 -23.46 -13.39
N GLU A 351 0.78 -24.46 -12.51
CA GLU A 351 -0.06 -24.32 -11.32
C GLU A 351 0.72 -23.83 -10.08
N TYR A 352 2.03 -23.64 -10.22
CA TYR A 352 2.85 -23.17 -9.10
C TYR A 352 2.47 -21.75 -8.72
N ILE A 353 2.11 -21.57 -7.45
CA ILE A 353 1.86 -20.25 -6.83
C ILE A 353 3.21 -19.71 -6.38
N VAL A 354 3.60 -18.58 -6.98
CA VAL A 354 4.87 -17.89 -6.67
C VAL A 354 4.86 -17.40 -5.24
N LYS A 355 5.99 -17.55 -4.56
CA LYS A 355 6.18 -17.11 -3.18
C LYS A 355 7.05 -15.86 -3.13
N ASP A 356 6.82 -15.05 -2.10
CA ASP A 356 7.68 -13.91 -1.80
C ASP A 356 9.12 -14.37 -1.57
N GLY A 357 10.09 -13.72 -2.23
CA GLY A 357 11.49 -14.07 -2.17
C GLY A 357 11.94 -15.22 -3.10
N ASP A 358 11.08 -15.75 -3.95
CA ASP A 358 11.50 -16.71 -4.97
C ASP A 358 12.44 -16.07 -5.98
N ILE A 359 13.55 -16.75 -6.30
CA ILE A 359 14.41 -16.39 -7.44
C ILE A 359 14.03 -17.32 -8.59
N ILE A 360 13.59 -16.73 -9.72
CA ILE A 360 12.96 -17.50 -10.79
C ILE A 360 13.66 -17.24 -12.12
N HIS A 361 13.90 -18.33 -12.85
CA HIS A 361 14.25 -18.28 -14.27
C HIS A 361 13.15 -18.96 -15.09
N PHE A 362 12.39 -18.14 -15.83
CA PHE A 362 11.30 -18.64 -16.66
C PHE A 362 11.83 -19.22 -17.97
N ARG A 363 11.36 -20.44 -18.29
CA ARG A 363 11.57 -21.08 -19.59
C ARG A 363 10.31 -20.95 -20.40
N PHE A 364 10.42 -20.38 -21.57
CA PHE A 364 9.33 -20.13 -22.50
C PHE A 364 9.75 -20.40 -23.94
N ASN A 365 8.77 -20.59 -24.80
CA ASN A 365 8.96 -20.73 -26.24
C ASN A 365 7.84 -19.98 -26.96
N VAL A 366 8.20 -19.09 -27.89
CA VAL A 366 7.27 -18.23 -28.64
C VAL A 366 7.46 -18.48 -30.14
#